data_90b11641b725f21ed85442662a250796
#
_entry.id   90b11641b725f21ed85442662a250796
#
_cell.length_a   1.000
_cell.length_b   1.000
_cell.length_c   1.000
_cell.angle_alpha   90.00
_cell.angle_beta   90.00
_cell.angle_gamma   90.00
#
_symmetry.space_group_name_H-M   'P 1'
#
loop_
_entity.id
_entity.type
_entity.pdbx_description
1 polymer ?
#
loop_
_entity_poly.entity_id
_entity_poly.type
_entity_poly.pdbx_seq_one_letter_code
_entity_poly.pdbx_strand_id
1 'polypeptide(L)'
;AWPKGRTVVEPSITIGAAIAIVAAECGKAVSKETKVDILVTPLVTICVGVALSAWWAPAIGAAASAFGQLIKDATVLQPFWMGIVVSVLVGIALTLPISSAAICAAFGLTGLAGGAAVAGCCANMVGFAVLSFRENRWGGLVSQGIGTSMLQMPNIVRNPRIWLPAILTSAVTGPIATCVFRLEMNDPASGVASGMGTCGLVGQIGVYSGWVNDVATGVKAAITPFDWLGLILISFVLPAVLCWAFGLFFRRIGWIKEGDLTLS
;
A
#
# COMPACT_ATOMS: atom_id res chain seq x y z
N ALA A 1 -20.90 24.41 -1.28
CA ALA A 1 -20.81 23.85 0.05
C ALA A 1 -21.01 22.33 -0.06
N TRP A 2 -19.96 21.55 0.06
CA TRP A 2 -20.03 20.10 0.17
C TRP A 2 -20.51 19.72 1.58
N PRO A 3 -21.41 18.75 1.73
CA PRO A 3 -21.84 18.33 3.06
C PRO A 3 -20.66 17.72 3.81
N LYS A 4 -20.27 18.36 4.91
CA LYS A 4 -19.38 17.78 5.92
C LYS A 4 -20.05 16.53 6.48
N GLY A 5 -19.49 15.35 6.25
CA GLY A 5 -19.86 14.16 6.98
C GLY A 5 -20.29 12.98 6.13
N ARG A 6 -19.40 12.50 5.30
CA ARG A 6 -19.27 11.08 4.96
C ARG A 6 -17.91 10.90 4.28
N THR A 7 -16.85 10.75 5.08
CA THR A 7 -15.67 10.04 4.61
C THR A 7 -16.08 8.58 4.47
N VAL A 8 -16.79 8.27 3.41
CA VAL A 8 -16.83 6.90 2.91
C VAL A 8 -15.46 6.70 2.29
N VAL A 9 -14.51 6.31 3.14
CA VAL A 9 -13.32 5.64 2.66
C VAL A 9 -13.86 4.48 1.87
N GLU A 10 -13.74 4.59 0.57
CA GLU A 10 -14.21 3.55 -0.30
C GLU A 10 -13.28 2.33 -0.21
N PRO A 11 -13.60 1.32 0.61
CA PRO A 11 -13.12 -0.04 0.41
C PRO A 11 -13.64 -0.57 -0.92
N SER A 12 -14.43 0.24 -1.63
CA SER A 12 -15.23 -0.07 -2.79
C SER A 12 -14.43 -0.50 -4.02
N ILE A 13 -13.19 -0.09 -4.20
CA ILE A 13 -12.49 -0.41 -5.47
C ILE A 13 -12.12 -1.89 -5.52
N THR A 14 -11.61 -2.47 -4.43
CA THR A 14 -11.17 -3.88 -4.43
C THR A 14 -12.33 -4.85 -4.27
N ILE A 15 -13.30 -4.47 -3.45
CA ILE A 15 -14.56 -5.20 -3.31
C ILE A 15 -15.39 -5.03 -4.58
N GLY A 16 -15.41 -3.81 -5.13
CA GLY A 16 -16.03 -3.54 -6.41
C GLY A 16 -15.49 -4.46 -7.51
N ALA A 17 -14.19 -4.71 -7.55
CA ALA A 17 -13.60 -5.65 -8.50
C ALA A 17 -14.04 -7.10 -8.24
N ALA A 18 -14.02 -7.59 -7.00
CA ALA A 18 -14.47 -8.94 -6.68
C ALA A 18 -15.97 -9.11 -6.92
N ILE A 19 -16.79 -8.15 -6.49
CA ILE A 19 -18.24 -8.14 -6.76
C ILE A 19 -18.51 -8.03 -8.25
N ALA A 20 -17.77 -7.21 -9.00
CA ALA A 20 -17.93 -7.08 -10.44
C ALA A 20 -17.60 -8.39 -11.17
N ILE A 21 -16.56 -9.12 -10.74
CA ILE A 21 -16.23 -10.44 -11.31
C ILE A 21 -17.38 -11.42 -11.06
N VAL A 22 -17.87 -11.53 -9.83
CA VAL A 22 -18.98 -12.45 -9.50
C VAL A 22 -20.26 -12.04 -10.25
N ALA A 23 -20.57 -10.74 -10.29
CA ALA A 23 -21.72 -10.24 -11.02
C ALA A 23 -21.61 -10.49 -12.53
N ALA A 24 -20.40 -10.33 -13.11
CA ALA A 24 -20.14 -10.62 -14.51
C ALA A 24 -20.25 -12.12 -14.82
N GLU A 25 -19.76 -13.00 -13.95
CA GLU A 25 -19.91 -14.45 -14.13
C GLU A 25 -21.38 -14.88 -14.01
N CYS A 26 -22.16 -14.30 -13.09
CA CYS A 26 -23.62 -14.51 -13.03
C CYS A 26 -24.31 -14.00 -14.30
N GLY A 27 -23.92 -12.85 -14.83
CA GLY A 27 -24.41 -12.32 -16.10
C GLY A 27 -24.09 -13.23 -17.28
N LYS A 28 -22.87 -13.79 -17.33
CA LYS A 28 -22.48 -14.80 -18.35
C LYS A 28 -23.31 -16.09 -18.26
N ALA A 29 -23.60 -16.56 -17.04
CA ALA A 29 -24.37 -17.78 -16.83
C ALA A 29 -25.79 -17.64 -17.39
N VAL A 30 -26.36 -16.43 -17.40
CA VAL A 30 -27.71 -16.16 -17.95
C VAL A 30 -27.63 -15.69 -19.40
N SER A 31 -26.48 -15.28 -19.90
CA SER A 31 -26.27 -14.86 -21.28
C SER A 31 -26.53 -16.00 -22.24
N LYS A 32 -27.29 -15.71 -23.29
CA LYS A 32 -27.74 -16.66 -24.36
C LYS A 32 -28.81 -17.69 -23.97
N GLU A 33 -29.28 -17.69 -22.72
CA GLU A 33 -30.37 -18.56 -22.27
C GLU A 33 -31.77 -17.99 -22.59
N THR A 34 -31.87 -16.68 -22.85
CA THR A 34 -33.15 -16.00 -23.06
C THR A 34 -33.21 -15.26 -24.40
N LYS A 35 -34.39 -15.16 -24.99
CA LYS A 35 -34.64 -14.43 -26.24
C LYS A 35 -34.48 -12.91 -26.12
N VAL A 36 -34.36 -12.39 -24.89
CA VAL A 36 -34.23 -10.95 -24.52
C VAL A 36 -32.93 -10.69 -23.79
N ASP A 37 -31.85 -11.34 -24.22
CA ASP A 37 -30.53 -11.34 -23.59
C ASP A 37 -29.98 -9.92 -23.33
N ILE A 38 -30.19 -8.99 -24.24
CA ILE A 38 -29.79 -7.58 -24.16
C ILE A 38 -30.31 -6.87 -22.89
N LEU A 39 -31.48 -7.27 -22.37
CA LEU A 39 -32.08 -6.68 -21.17
C LEU A 39 -31.81 -7.53 -19.92
N VAL A 40 -31.84 -8.84 -20.04
CA VAL A 40 -31.74 -9.77 -18.91
C VAL A 40 -30.31 -9.83 -18.38
N THR A 41 -29.31 -9.88 -19.22
CA THR A 41 -27.91 -9.95 -18.82
C THR A 41 -27.46 -8.71 -18.02
N PRO A 42 -27.69 -7.46 -18.47
CA PRO A 42 -27.39 -6.29 -17.66
C PRO A 42 -28.18 -6.19 -16.36
N LEU A 43 -29.47 -6.56 -16.40
CA LEU A 43 -30.32 -6.53 -15.21
C LEU A 43 -29.79 -7.48 -14.12
N VAL A 44 -29.50 -8.74 -14.49
CA VAL A 44 -28.96 -9.73 -13.55
C VAL A 44 -27.60 -9.28 -13.01
N THR A 45 -26.71 -8.80 -13.86
CA THR A 45 -25.39 -8.30 -13.45
C THR A 45 -25.50 -7.15 -12.45
N ILE A 46 -26.39 -6.18 -12.70
CA ILE A 46 -26.61 -5.04 -11.80
C ILE A 46 -27.27 -5.49 -10.50
N CYS A 47 -28.32 -6.30 -10.56
CA CYS A 47 -29.01 -6.76 -9.35
C CYS A 47 -28.10 -7.59 -8.43
N VAL A 48 -27.33 -8.51 -8.99
CA VAL A 48 -26.36 -9.32 -8.24
C VAL A 48 -25.25 -8.44 -7.67
N GLY A 49 -24.72 -7.51 -8.46
CA GLY A 49 -23.70 -6.58 -8.02
C GLY A 49 -24.17 -5.70 -6.86
N VAL A 50 -25.38 -5.13 -6.95
CA VAL A 50 -25.98 -4.31 -5.89
C VAL A 50 -26.26 -5.14 -4.63
N ALA A 51 -26.83 -6.33 -4.76
CA ALA A 51 -27.13 -7.20 -3.62
C ALA A 51 -25.87 -7.63 -2.88
N LEU A 52 -24.82 -8.05 -3.59
CA LEU A 52 -23.52 -8.41 -2.99
C LEU A 52 -22.84 -7.20 -2.36
N SER A 53 -22.91 -6.04 -3.02
CA SER A 53 -22.35 -4.80 -2.48
C SER A 53 -23.05 -4.41 -1.19
N ALA A 54 -24.37 -4.44 -1.13
CA ALA A 54 -25.15 -4.10 0.06
C ALA A 54 -24.87 -5.04 1.24
N TRP A 55 -24.60 -6.32 0.94
CA TRP A 55 -24.36 -7.33 1.98
C TRP A 55 -22.92 -7.31 2.52
N TRP A 56 -21.92 -7.19 1.63
CA TRP A 56 -20.51 -7.31 2.00
C TRP A 56 -19.83 -5.97 2.35
N ALA A 57 -20.30 -4.86 1.76
CA ALA A 57 -19.71 -3.56 2.00
C ALA A 57 -19.63 -3.15 3.49
N PRO A 58 -20.65 -3.39 4.33
CA PRO A 58 -20.59 -3.03 5.75
C PRO A 58 -19.49 -3.79 6.51
N ALA A 59 -19.35 -5.10 6.27
CA ALA A 59 -18.37 -5.93 6.98
C ALA A 59 -16.93 -5.54 6.63
N ILE A 60 -16.67 -5.28 5.35
CA ILE A 60 -15.35 -4.91 4.88
C ILE A 60 -15.04 -3.44 5.22
N GLY A 61 -16.05 -2.57 5.17
CA GLY A 61 -15.93 -1.20 5.67
C GLY A 61 -15.57 -1.15 7.16
N ALA A 62 -16.18 -2.01 7.98
CA ALA A 62 -15.84 -2.15 9.39
C ALA A 62 -14.41 -2.65 9.60
N ALA A 63 -13.97 -3.67 8.84
CA ALA A 63 -12.60 -4.17 8.91
C ALA A 63 -11.57 -3.12 8.49
N ALA A 64 -11.82 -2.39 7.39
CA ALA A 64 -10.95 -1.31 6.94
C ALA A 64 -10.89 -0.16 7.96
N SER A 65 -12.01 0.20 8.58
CA SER A 65 -12.08 1.21 9.63
C SER A 65 -11.33 0.78 10.89
N ALA A 66 -11.46 -0.48 11.31
CA ALA A 66 -10.73 -1.02 12.47
C ALA A 66 -9.21 -0.98 12.22
N PHE A 67 -8.77 -1.38 11.01
CA PHE A 67 -7.37 -1.31 10.62
C PHE A 67 -6.84 0.14 10.59
N GLY A 68 -7.64 1.08 10.08
CA GLY A 68 -7.30 2.49 10.10
C GLY A 68 -7.24 3.09 11.51
N GLN A 69 -8.13 2.69 12.42
CA GLN A 69 -8.05 3.11 13.84
C GLN A 69 -6.76 2.60 14.48
N LEU A 70 -6.36 1.35 14.22
CA LEU A 70 -5.09 0.80 14.70
C LEU A 70 -3.90 1.64 14.23
N ILE A 71 -3.89 2.08 12.98
CA ILE A 71 -2.85 2.98 12.46
C ILE A 71 -2.91 4.34 13.18
N LYS A 72 -4.10 4.91 13.36
CA LYS A 72 -4.27 6.18 14.06
C LYS A 72 -3.78 6.10 15.50
N ASP A 73 -4.13 5.05 16.24
CA ASP A 73 -3.67 4.85 17.61
C ASP A 73 -2.15 4.72 17.66
N ALA A 74 -1.55 4.08 16.65
CA ALA A 74 -0.09 4.00 16.52
C ALA A 74 0.59 5.36 16.32
N THR A 75 -0.09 6.35 15.72
CA THR A 75 0.50 7.69 15.51
C THR A 75 0.73 8.48 16.79
N VAL A 76 0.08 8.10 17.89
CA VAL A 76 0.24 8.74 19.22
C VAL A 76 1.47 8.23 19.96
N LEU A 77 2.07 7.13 19.50
CA LEU A 77 3.27 6.55 20.11
C LEU A 77 4.50 7.44 19.91
N GLN A 78 5.55 7.15 20.70
CA GLN A 78 6.85 7.78 20.48
C GLN A 78 7.36 7.53 19.05
N PRO A 79 8.12 8.46 18.44
CA PRO A 79 8.55 8.39 17.05
C PRO A 79 9.19 7.07 16.63
N PHE A 80 9.94 6.43 17.53
CA PHE A 80 10.57 5.14 17.27
C PHE A 80 9.52 4.01 17.10
N TRP A 81 8.64 3.83 18.06
CA TRP A 81 7.60 2.80 18.03
C TRP A 81 6.55 3.10 16.96
N MET A 82 6.16 4.37 16.83
CA MET A 82 5.29 4.83 15.74
C MET A 82 5.90 4.46 14.39
N GLY A 83 7.20 4.74 14.20
CA GLY A 83 7.92 4.39 12.97
C GLY A 83 7.82 2.91 12.62
N ILE A 84 7.99 2.01 13.60
CA ILE A 84 7.86 0.56 13.38
C ILE A 84 6.42 0.19 13.02
N VAL A 85 5.47 0.58 13.87
CA VAL A 85 4.08 0.10 13.75
C VAL A 85 3.43 0.66 12.48
N VAL A 86 3.56 1.96 12.22
CA VAL A 86 2.96 2.61 11.06
C VAL A 86 3.58 2.07 9.76
N SER A 87 4.92 1.95 9.68
CA SER A 87 5.57 1.45 8.46
C SER A 87 5.18 0.00 8.15
N VAL A 88 5.10 -0.87 9.17
CA VAL A 88 4.69 -2.26 8.99
C VAL A 88 3.22 -2.33 8.57
N LEU A 89 2.32 -1.66 9.28
CA LEU A 89 0.89 -1.72 9.00
C LEU A 89 0.55 -1.15 7.61
N VAL A 90 1.09 0.02 7.27
CA VAL A 90 0.82 0.63 5.96
C VAL A 90 1.50 -0.14 4.83
N GLY A 91 2.70 -0.67 5.05
CA GLY A 91 3.37 -1.55 4.09
C GLY A 91 2.57 -2.84 3.82
N ILE A 92 2.00 -3.45 4.86
CA ILE A 92 1.08 -4.58 4.74
C ILE A 92 -0.18 -4.16 3.97
N ALA A 93 -0.79 -3.02 4.34
CA ALA A 93 -1.98 -2.50 3.68
C ALA A 93 -1.78 -2.26 2.18
N LEU A 94 -0.61 -1.77 1.77
CA LEU A 94 -0.27 -1.56 0.36
C LEU A 94 -0.23 -2.88 -0.44
N THR A 95 0.24 -3.95 0.17
CA THR A 95 0.36 -5.25 -0.49
C THR A 95 -0.97 -6.01 -0.51
N LEU A 96 -1.83 -5.78 0.49
CA LEU A 96 -3.18 -6.31 0.52
C LEU A 96 -4.05 -5.68 -0.59
N PRO A 97 -5.09 -6.38 -1.06
CA PRO A 97 -6.03 -5.85 -2.03
C PRO A 97 -7.00 -4.81 -1.41
N ILE A 98 -6.44 -3.84 -0.71
CA ILE A 98 -7.14 -2.69 -0.10
C ILE A 98 -6.44 -1.40 -0.50
N SER A 99 -7.15 -0.29 -0.50
CA SER A 99 -6.57 1.00 -0.87
C SER A 99 -5.82 1.63 0.32
N SER A 100 -4.50 1.37 0.41
CA SER A 100 -3.64 2.02 1.42
C SER A 100 -3.67 3.55 1.33
N ALA A 101 -3.71 4.10 0.12
CA ALA A 101 -3.83 5.54 -0.11
C ALA A 101 -5.13 6.12 0.47
N ALA A 102 -6.25 5.43 0.29
CA ALA A 102 -7.53 5.86 0.85
C ALA A 102 -7.54 5.77 2.39
N ILE A 103 -6.92 4.73 2.96
CA ILE A 103 -6.77 4.59 4.41
C ILE A 103 -5.91 5.73 4.95
N CYS A 104 -4.74 5.97 4.38
CA CYS A 104 -3.83 7.03 4.81
C CYS A 104 -4.45 8.43 4.70
N ALA A 105 -5.21 8.68 3.63
CA ALA A 105 -5.94 9.93 3.46
C ALA A 105 -7.06 10.10 4.48
N ALA A 106 -7.86 9.06 4.75
CA ALA A 106 -8.97 9.10 5.68
C ALA A 106 -8.52 9.36 7.13
N PHE A 107 -7.37 8.82 7.51
CA PHE A 107 -6.81 9.01 8.84
C PHE A 107 -5.81 10.18 8.91
N GLY A 108 -5.60 10.91 7.81
CA GLY A 108 -4.77 12.09 7.76
C GLY A 108 -3.32 11.79 8.13
N LEU A 109 -2.74 10.70 7.60
CA LEU A 109 -1.35 10.33 7.86
C LEU A 109 -0.40 11.33 7.20
N THR A 110 -0.10 12.39 7.93
CA THR A 110 0.83 13.48 7.55
C THR A 110 1.97 13.56 8.56
N GLY A 111 2.86 14.51 8.41
CA GLY A 111 4.01 14.68 9.30
C GLY A 111 4.93 13.46 9.33
N LEU A 112 5.47 13.13 10.49
CA LEU A 112 6.34 11.98 10.71
C LEU A 112 5.64 10.63 10.45
N ALA A 113 4.34 10.53 10.75
CA ALA A 113 3.56 9.31 10.47
C ALA A 113 3.41 9.07 8.97
N GLY A 114 3.26 10.13 8.17
CA GLY A 114 3.29 10.05 6.72
C GLY A 114 4.63 9.55 6.19
N GLY A 115 5.74 10.05 6.73
CA GLY A 115 7.09 9.59 6.40
C GLY A 115 7.32 8.11 6.75
N ALA A 116 6.84 7.65 7.90
CA ALA A 116 6.88 6.24 8.28
C ALA A 116 6.05 5.36 7.33
N ALA A 117 4.88 5.84 6.92
CA ALA A 117 4.01 5.15 5.98
C ALA A 117 4.70 4.97 4.60
N VAL A 118 5.31 6.05 4.07
CA VAL A 118 6.10 5.98 2.82
C VAL A 118 7.23 4.97 2.95
N ALA A 119 7.98 4.98 4.07
CA ALA A 119 9.07 4.03 4.29
C ALA A 119 8.60 2.57 4.24
N GLY A 120 7.46 2.26 4.88
CA GLY A 120 6.84 0.94 4.86
C GLY A 120 6.37 0.52 3.47
N CYS A 121 5.73 1.44 2.74
CA CYS A 121 5.31 1.22 1.36
C CYS A 121 6.50 0.95 0.43
N CYS A 122 7.56 1.76 0.51
CA CYS A 122 8.79 1.57 -0.25
C CYS A 122 9.46 0.23 0.08
N ALA A 123 9.48 -0.16 1.37
CA ALA A 123 10.04 -1.43 1.80
C ALA A 123 9.32 -2.62 1.18
N ASN A 124 8.00 -2.57 1.05
CA ASN A 124 7.25 -3.64 0.40
C ASN A 124 7.44 -3.62 -1.12
N MET A 125 7.36 -2.47 -1.78
CA MET A 125 7.47 -2.36 -3.23
C MET A 125 8.87 -2.69 -3.73
N VAL A 126 9.87 -1.92 -3.32
CA VAL A 126 11.27 -2.13 -3.71
C VAL A 126 11.80 -3.44 -3.15
N GLY A 127 11.37 -3.81 -1.95
CA GLY A 127 11.73 -5.07 -1.32
C GLY A 127 11.31 -6.27 -2.17
N PHE A 128 10.04 -6.38 -2.56
CA PHE A 128 9.58 -7.46 -3.43
C PHE A 128 10.18 -7.40 -4.83
N ALA A 129 10.39 -6.19 -5.38
CA ALA A 129 11.03 -6.02 -6.68
C ALA A 129 12.43 -6.64 -6.71
N VAL A 130 13.24 -6.39 -5.68
CA VAL A 130 14.60 -6.94 -5.56
C VAL A 130 14.57 -8.42 -5.16
N LEU A 131 13.71 -8.82 -4.23
CA LEU A 131 13.60 -10.19 -3.75
C LEU A 131 13.23 -11.16 -4.87
N SER A 132 12.33 -10.75 -5.77
CA SER A 132 11.84 -11.53 -6.90
C SER A 132 12.65 -11.35 -8.19
N PHE A 133 13.77 -10.63 -8.14
CA PHE A 133 14.55 -10.32 -9.34
C PHE A 133 15.10 -11.56 -10.06
N ARG A 134 15.39 -12.63 -9.31
CA ARG A 134 15.86 -13.90 -9.91
C ARG A 134 14.80 -14.53 -10.79
N GLU A 135 13.56 -14.50 -10.38
CA GLU A 135 12.40 -15.09 -11.05
C GLU A 135 11.85 -14.19 -12.18
N ASN A 136 11.70 -12.90 -11.90
CA ASN A 136 10.93 -11.98 -12.76
C ASN A 136 11.79 -10.99 -13.54
N ARG A 137 13.11 -10.94 -13.28
CA ARG A 137 14.07 -10.07 -13.98
C ARG A 137 13.62 -8.59 -13.96
N TRP A 138 13.97 -7.85 -15.02
CA TRP A 138 13.67 -6.41 -15.14
C TRP A 138 12.17 -6.10 -15.20
N GLY A 139 11.37 -6.95 -15.81
CA GLY A 139 9.92 -6.78 -15.88
C GLY A 139 9.30 -6.78 -14.47
N GLY A 140 9.69 -7.75 -13.64
CA GLY A 140 9.23 -7.82 -12.25
C GLY A 140 9.78 -6.69 -11.37
N LEU A 141 11.01 -6.25 -11.61
CA LEU A 141 11.60 -5.11 -10.89
C LEU A 141 10.80 -3.82 -11.12
N VAL A 142 10.47 -3.51 -12.36
CA VAL A 142 9.72 -2.29 -12.71
C VAL A 142 8.26 -2.39 -12.27
N SER A 143 7.61 -3.52 -12.55
CA SER A 143 6.18 -3.69 -12.24
C SER A 143 5.90 -3.67 -10.74
N GLN A 144 6.80 -4.19 -9.90
CA GLN A 144 6.63 -4.16 -8.45
C GLN A 144 7.24 -2.92 -7.81
N GLY A 145 8.42 -2.49 -8.27
CA GLY A 145 9.13 -1.34 -7.68
C GLY A 145 8.49 0.01 -7.97
N ILE A 146 7.89 0.18 -9.15
CA ILE A 146 7.22 1.43 -9.56
C ILE A 146 5.71 1.24 -9.71
N GLY A 147 5.25 0.02 -9.99
CA GLY A 147 3.84 -0.30 -10.12
C GLY A 147 3.19 -0.62 -8.78
N THR A 148 3.20 -1.88 -8.35
CA THR A 148 2.58 -2.29 -7.08
C THR A 148 3.13 -3.62 -6.55
N SER A 149 3.25 -3.73 -5.22
CA SER A 149 3.58 -4.99 -4.53
C SER A 149 2.40 -5.99 -4.50
N MET A 150 1.16 -5.55 -4.81
CA MET A 150 -0.02 -6.41 -4.86
C MET A 150 0.13 -7.59 -5.82
N LEU A 151 1.00 -7.46 -6.84
CA LEU A 151 1.29 -8.54 -7.79
C LEU A 151 1.80 -9.81 -7.10
N GLN A 152 2.37 -9.71 -5.91
CA GLN A 152 2.81 -10.84 -5.11
C GLN A 152 1.70 -11.46 -4.24
N MET A 153 0.51 -10.88 -4.22
CA MET A 153 -0.58 -11.36 -3.35
C MET A 153 -0.95 -12.83 -3.58
N PRO A 154 -1.06 -13.34 -4.83
CA PRO A 154 -1.32 -14.76 -5.08
C PRO A 154 -0.22 -15.67 -4.49
N ASN A 155 1.03 -15.23 -4.55
CA ASN A 155 2.17 -15.97 -4.00
C ASN A 155 2.18 -15.91 -2.47
N ILE A 156 1.86 -14.76 -1.87
CA ILE A 156 1.74 -14.59 -0.41
C ILE A 156 0.65 -15.51 0.15
N VAL A 157 -0.48 -15.65 -0.52
CA VAL A 157 -1.55 -16.57 -0.10
C VAL A 157 -1.08 -18.03 -0.13
N ARG A 158 -0.26 -18.42 -1.12
CA ARG A 158 0.31 -19.77 -1.22
C ARG A 158 1.41 -20.02 -0.18
N ASN A 159 2.29 -19.04 0.03
CA ASN A 159 3.38 -19.10 1.00
C ASN A 159 3.54 -17.76 1.75
N PRO A 160 2.86 -17.56 2.90
CA PRO A 160 2.93 -16.29 3.64
C PRO A 160 4.35 -15.90 4.11
N ARG A 161 5.28 -16.87 4.15
CA ARG A 161 6.66 -16.63 4.60
C ARG A 161 7.44 -15.71 3.66
N ILE A 162 7.04 -15.61 2.40
CA ILE A 162 7.68 -14.70 1.43
C ILE A 162 7.47 -13.22 1.78
N TRP A 163 6.49 -12.91 2.62
CA TRP A 163 6.21 -11.53 3.06
C TRP A 163 7.13 -11.07 4.19
N LEU A 164 7.67 -11.99 4.98
CA LEU A 164 8.49 -11.67 6.16
C LEU A 164 9.70 -10.76 5.86
N PRO A 165 10.48 -10.96 4.78
CA PRO A 165 11.59 -10.07 4.45
C PRO A 165 11.15 -8.61 4.29
N ALA A 166 10.03 -8.36 3.60
CA ALA A 166 9.49 -7.02 3.39
C ALA A 166 8.96 -6.40 4.69
N ILE A 167 8.27 -7.18 5.53
CA ILE A 167 7.78 -6.75 6.83
C ILE A 167 8.94 -6.38 7.76
N LEU A 168 9.97 -7.21 7.85
CA LEU A 168 11.15 -6.91 8.66
C LEU A 168 11.90 -5.68 8.14
N THR A 169 11.98 -5.53 6.82
CA THR A 169 12.56 -4.33 6.21
C THR A 169 11.77 -3.08 6.60
N SER A 170 10.42 -3.13 6.54
CA SER A 170 9.55 -2.03 6.99
C SER A 170 9.79 -1.67 8.45
N ALA A 171 9.91 -2.68 9.33
CA ALA A 171 10.17 -2.48 10.75
C ALA A 171 11.52 -1.79 11.05
N VAL A 172 12.50 -1.94 10.17
CA VAL A 172 13.81 -1.29 10.29
C VAL A 172 13.80 0.09 9.63
N THR A 173 13.23 0.21 8.43
CA THR A 173 13.25 1.49 7.68
C THR A 173 12.34 2.54 8.30
N GLY A 174 11.23 2.14 8.95
CA GLY A 174 10.31 3.05 9.64
C GLY A 174 10.98 3.92 10.70
N PRO A 175 11.63 3.34 11.73
CA PRO A 175 12.36 4.12 12.74
C PRO A 175 13.49 4.96 12.18
N ILE A 176 14.19 4.49 11.14
CA ILE A 176 15.24 5.26 10.48
C ILE A 176 14.64 6.49 9.81
N ALA A 177 13.47 6.34 9.16
CA ALA A 177 12.76 7.46 8.54
C ALA A 177 12.28 8.49 9.57
N THR A 178 11.78 8.05 10.74
CA THR A 178 11.22 8.95 11.76
C THR A 178 12.25 9.55 12.70
N CYS A 179 13.24 8.79 13.14
CA CYS A 179 14.20 9.22 14.16
C CYS A 179 15.49 9.81 13.58
N VAL A 180 15.98 9.28 12.44
CA VAL A 180 17.26 9.71 11.85
C VAL A 180 17.03 10.81 10.82
N PHE A 181 16.22 10.55 9.81
CA PHE A 181 16.01 11.51 8.71
C PHE A 181 14.87 12.47 8.93
N ARG A 182 13.97 12.18 9.89
CA ARG A 182 12.74 12.95 10.16
C ARG A 182 12.02 13.28 8.85
N LEU A 183 11.70 12.22 8.13
CA LEU A 183 11.03 12.32 6.85
C LEU A 183 9.58 12.76 7.11
N GLU A 184 9.32 14.05 7.01
CA GLU A 184 8.03 14.65 7.32
C GLU A 184 7.26 14.99 6.05
N MET A 185 5.94 14.83 6.10
CA MET A 185 5.00 15.13 5.04
C MET A 185 3.94 16.09 5.57
N ASN A 186 4.30 17.37 5.71
CA ASN A 186 3.44 18.37 6.35
C ASN A 186 2.46 19.06 5.39
N ASP A 187 2.33 18.60 4.16
CA ASP A 187 1.28 19.05 3.25
C ASP A 187 -0.04 18.34 3.59
N PRO A 188 -1.15 19.05 3.83
CA PRO A 188 -2.47 18.46 4.08
C PRO A 188 -2.95 17.50 2.99
N ALA A 189 -2.51 17.69 1.75
CA ALA A 189 -2.82 16.82 0.61
C ALA A 189 -1.97 15.54 0.58
N SER A 190 -0.91 15.45 1.38
CA SER A 190 0.06 14.35 1.33
C SER A 190 -0.46 13.03 1.91
N GLY A 191 -1.61 13.03 2.59
CA GLY A 191 -2.23 11.82 3.14
C GLY A 191 -2.40 10.70 2.11
N VAL A 192 -2.80 11.02 0.87
CA VAL A 192 -2.88 10.03 -0.21
C VAL A 192 -1.48 9.51 -0.58
N ALA A 193 -0.52 10.42 -0.73
CA ALA A 193 0.84 10.09 -1.13
C ALA A 193 1.57 9.22 -0.11
N SER A 194 1.26 9.38 1.19
CA SER A 194 1.88 8.61 2.28
C SER A 194 1.60 7.11 2.16
N GLY A 195 0.47 6.70 1.59
CA GLY A 195 0.10 5.31 1.37
C GLY A 195 0.55 4.71 0.02
N MET A 196 1.28 5.46 -0.81
CA MET A 196 1.63 5.03 -2.17
C MET A 196 3.08 4.55 -2.34
N GLY A 197 4.00 4.96 -1.46
CA GLY A 197 5.41 4.58 -1.55
C GLY A 197 6.03 4.94 -2.91
N THR A 198 6.69 3.99 -3.56
CA THR A 198 7.31 4.18 -4.90
C THR A 198 6.34 4.00 -6.08
N CYS A 199 5.04 3.75 -5.82
CA CYS A 199 4.03 3.64 -6.87
C CYS A 199 3.96 4.96 -7.66
N GLY A 200 4.40 4.95 -8.92
CA GLY A 200 4.52 6.15 -9.74
C GLY A 200 5.34 7.28 -9.10
N LEU A 201 6.19 6.99 -8.11
CA LEU A 201 6.96 7.94 -7.30
C LEU A 201 6.09 8.93 -6.49
N VAL A 202 4.81 8.60 -6.30
CA VAL A 202 3.85 9.49 -5.62
C VAL A 202 4.25 9.77 -4.18
N GLY A 203 4.77 8.76 -3.44
CA GLY A 203 5.26 8.94 -2.07
C GLY A 203 6.41 9.94 -2.00
N GLN A 204 7.38 9.85 -2.92
CA GLN A 204 8.53 10.76 -2.99
C GLN A 204 8.11 12.19 -3.37
N ILE A 205 7.18 12.32 -4.31
CA ILE A 205 6.59 13.61 -4.68
C ILE A 205 5.86 14.22 -3.47
N GLY A 206 5.12 13.41 -2.72
CA GLY A 206 4.43 13.85 -1.51
C GLY A 206 5.37 14.33 -0.40
N VAL A 207 6.51 13.65 -0.21
CA VAL A 207 7.56 14.10 0.73
C VAL A 207 8.15 15.43 0.27
N TYR A 208 8.50 15.54 -1.02
CA TYR A 208 9.03 16.78 -1.58
C TYR A 208 8.02 17.94 -1.48
N SER A 209 6.74 17.69 -1.76
CA SER A 209 5.66 18.68 -1.58
C SER A 209 5.57 19.15 -0.12
N GLY A 210 5.68 18.22 0.84
CA GLY A 210 5.74 18.53 2.26
C GLY A 210 6.91 19.47 2.60
N TRP A 211 8.11 19.20 2.09
CA TRP A 211 9.27 20.06 2.31
C TRP A 211 9.11 21.44 1.71
N VAL A 212 8.53 21.55 0.50
CA VAL A 212 8.24 22.85 -0.14
C VAL A 212 7.25 23.64 0.70
N ASN A 213 6.23 22.97 1.25
CA ASN A 213 5.26 23.61 2.14
C ASN A 213 5.93 24.07 3.47
N ASP A 214 6.82 23.27 4.04
CA ASP A 214 7.56 23.62 5.27
C ASP A 214 8.46 24.84 5.05
N VAL A 215 9.10 24.95 3.90
CA VAL A 215 9.90 26.13 3.54
C VAL A 215 8.99 27.34 3.33
N ALA A 216 7.85 27.17 2.66
CA ALA A 216 6.92 28.27 2.39
C ALA A 216 6.26 28.79 3.69
N THR A 217 6.02 27.92 4.66
CA THR A 217 5.44 28.27 5.99
C THR A 217 6.49 28.71 7.02
N GLY A 218 7.79 28.67 6.66
CA GLY A 218 8.88 29.06 7.55
C GLY A 218 9.23 28.03 8.66
N VAL A 219 8.65 26.83 8.60
CA VAL A 219 8.97 25.72 9.51
C VAL A 219 10.38 25.19 9.24
N LYS A 220 10.80 25.23 7.98
CA LYS A 220 12.11 24.79 7.52
C LYS A 220 12.80 25.91 6.76
N ALA A 221 14.09 26.16 7.04
CA ALA A 221 14.84 27.25 6.39
C ALA A 221 15.11 26.95 4.91
N ALA A 222 15.47 25.72 4.57
CA ALA A 222 15.76 25.26 3.21
C ALA A 222 15.74 23.73 3.13
N ILE A 223 15.55 23.19 1.93
CA ILE A 223 15.72 21.77 1.64
C ILE A 223 17.23 21.46 1.57
N THR A 224 17.70 20.55 2.42
CA THR A 224 19.13 20.24 2.53
C THR A 224 19.50 18.99 1.70
N PRO A 225 20.79 18.82 1.33
CA PRO A 225 21.26 17.57 0.74
C PRO A 225 21.00 16.34 1.62
N PHE A 226 20.95 16.52 2.94
CA PHE A 226 20.64 15.45 3.89
C PHE A 226 19.20 14.94 3.74
N ASP A 227 18.25 15.82 3.43
CA ASP A 227 16.85 15.43 3.16
C ASP A 227 16.76 14.54 1.92
N TRP A 228 17.43 14.94 0.83
CA TRP A 228 17.51 14.15 -0.39
C TRP A 228 18.20 12.81 -0.17
N LEU A 229 19.28 12.78 0.60
CA LEU A 229 19.94 11.54 0.97
C LEU A 229 18.98 10.63 1.74
N GLY A 230 18.25 11.16 2.71
CA GLY A 230 17.22 10.43 3.47
C GLY A 230 16.15 9.85 2.57
N LEU A 231 15.61 10.67 1.67
CA LEU A 231 14.58 10.25 0.73
C LEU A 231 15.04 9.08 -0.15
N ILE A 232 16.23 9.19 -0.74
CA ILE A 232 16.78 8.15 -1.64
C ILE A 232 17.11 6.87 -0.84
N LEU A 233 17.76 7.02 0.31
CA LEU A 233 18.11 5.88 1.17
C LEU A 233 16.87 5.12 1.64
N ILE A 234 15.87 5.82 2.17
CA ILE A 234 14.65 5.21 2.71
C ILE A 234 13.77 4.63 1.60
N SER A 235 13.70 5.30 0.44
CA SER A 235 12.81 4.86 -0.64
C SER A 235 13.37 3.70 -1.46
N PHE A 236 14.68 3.63 -1.66
CA PHE A 236 15.28 2.70 -2.62
C PHE A 236 16.41 1.85 -2.02
N VAL A 237 17.42 2.47 -1.43
CA VAL A 237 18.66 1.77 -1.08
C VAL A 237 18.45 0.81 0.09
N LEU A 238 17.93 1.32 1.21
CA LEU A 238 17.70 0.50 2.41
C LEU A 238 16.68 -0.62 2.15
N PRO A 239 15.52 -0.37 1.53
CA PRO A 239 14.60 -1.44 1.15
C PRO A 239 15.24 -2.51 0.28
N ALA A 240 16.02 -2.12 -0.73
CA ALA A 240 16.70 -3.06 -1.62
C ALA A 240 17.70 -3.93 -0.89
N VAL A 241 18.59 -3.32 -0.11
CA VAL A 241 19.67 -4.02 0.59
C VAL A 241 19.12 -4.91 1.72
N LEU A 242 18.25 -4.36 2.57
CA LEU A 242 17.71 -5.10 3.72
C LEU A 242 16.83 -6.26 3.27
N CYS A 243 15.92 -6.02 2.33
CA CYS A 243 15.03 -7.06 1.85
C CYS A 243 15.80 -8.17 1.11
N TRP A 244 16.84 -7.80 0.35
CA TRP A 244 17.75 -8.77 -0.27
C TRP A 244 18.48 -9.61 0.79
N ALA A 245 19.04 -8.97 1.83
CA ALA A 245 19.74 -9.64 2.92
C ALA A 245 18.82 -10.61 3.69
N PHE A 246 17.63 -10.13 4.12
CA PHE A 246 16.63 -10.98 4.74
C PHE A 246 16.14 -12.09 3.81
N GLY A 247 15.94 -11.78 2.53
CA GLY A 247 15.57 -12.76 1.53
C GLY A 247 16.59 -13.87 1.36
N LEU A 248 17.89 -13.56 1.34
CA LEU A 248 18.96 -14.56 1.32
C LEU A 248 18.93 -15.44 2.59
N PHE A 249 18.69 -14.83 3.75
CA PHE A 249 18.59 -15.56 5.00
C PHE A 249 17.41 -16.55 4.99
N PHE A 250 16.21 -16.10 4.58
CA PHE A 250 15.04 -16.97 4.51
C PHE A 250 15.13 -18.03 3.40
N ARG A 251 15.82 -17.75 2.30
CA ARG A 251 16.15 -18.76 1.27
C ARG A 251 17.12 -19.82 1.81
N ARG A 252 18.12 -19.45 2.61
CA ARG A 252 19.06 -20.41 3.25
C ARG A 252 18.37 -21.34 4.24
N ILE A 253 17.38 -20.84 4.98
CA ILE A 253 16.56 -21.66 5.92
C ILE A 253 15.55 -22.55 5.16
N GLY A 254 15.35 -22.32 3.85
CA GLY A 254 14.39 -23.07 3.04
C GLY A 254 12.92 -22.63 3.20
N TRP A 255 12.67 -21.46 3.80
CA TRP A 255 11.32 -20.91 3.91
C TRP A 255 10.82 -20.30 2.61
N ILE A 256 11.72 -19.80 1.77
CA ILE A 256 11.45 -19.26 0.44
C ILE A 256 12.17 -20.15 -0.57
N LYS A 257 11.42 -20.80 -1.43
CA LYS A 257 11.93 -21.67 -2.49
C LYS A 257 12.03 -20.93 -3.81
N GLU A 258 12.82 -21.46 -4.73
CA GLU A 258 12.85 -20.95 -6.11
C GLU A 258 11.48 -21.15 -6.76
N GLY A 259 10.99 -20.11 -7.40
CA GLY A 259 9.65 -20.09 -8.02
C GLY A 259 8.54 -19.52 -7.14
N ASP A 260 8.70 -19.42 -5.80
CA ASP A 260 7.68 -18.90 -4.90
C ASP A 260 7.30 -17.43 -5.16
N LEU A 261 8.17 -16.69 -5.87
CA LEU A 261 8.01 -15.26 -6.16
C LEU A 261 7.72 -14.98 -7.64
N THR A 262 7.50 -16.02 -8.44
CA THR A 262 7.22 -15.87 -9.87
C THR A 262 5.87 -15.19 -10.08
N LEU A 263 5.86 -14.11 -10.87
CA LEU A 263 4.62 -13.45 -11.29
C LEU A 263 4.00 -14.24 -12.43
N SER A 264 2.71 -14.52 -12.33
CA SER A 264 1.92 -15.21 -13.35
C SER A 264 1.38 -14.22 -14.38
#